data_a3bf84bee4895e6780306214f4840af7
#
_entry.id   a3bf84bee4895e6780306214f4840af7
#
_cell.length_a   1.000
_cell.length_b   1.000
_cell.length_c   1.000
_cell.angle_alpha   90.00
_cell.angle_beta   90.00
_cell.angle_gamma   90.00
#
_symmetry.space_group_name_H-M   'P 1'
#
loop_
_entity.id
_entity.type
_entity.pdbx_description
1 polymer ?
#
loop_
_entity_poly.entity_id
_entity_poly.type
_entity_poly.pdbx_seq_one_letter_code
_entity_poly.pdbx_strand_id
1 'polypeptide(L)'
;MKNVVIFQDFVNDVTYGHQWQQEELFKYFRAQIDNSLELGWKSKDIIICTNLDFSYKDVTIIKLKHECKFNKYFNKQFGIWELLDKQLINEPFWFHDFDDWPLVNFKFPEFNADIGMCKYIDGQQWNTGSIFVKPESIDIWELIVNFMKQNKTHPAVDNKGDENIVNMVYHLYPEIQSRFSLLNNQYNVGCTQFDLRYNSADKPVYVAAFKPDDPNNINKFINKNLISTNMLNIFKKNKISC
;
A
#
# COMPACT_ATOMS: atom_id res chain seq x y z
N MET A 1 0.62 -9.60 -13.27
CA MET A 1 0.29 -8.89 -12.00
C MET A 1 0.62 -7.42 -12.15
N LYS A 2 -0.28 -6.54 -11.78
CA LYS A 2 -0.01 -5.09 -11.68
C LYS A 2 0.59 -4.74 -10.33
N ASN A 3 1.47 -3.75 -10.33
CA ASN A 3 2.07 -3.10 -9.15
C ASN A 3 1.40 -1.74 -9.02
N VAL A 4 0.59 -1.55 -7.98
CA VAL A 4 -0.34 -0.43 -7.84
C VAL A 4 -0.03 0.38 -6.58
N VAL A 5 0.25 1.66 -6.76
CA VAL A 5 0.35 2.64 -5.68
C VAL A 5 -0.84 3.59 -5.75
N ILE A 6 -1.53 3.77 -4.64
CA ILE A 6 -2.66 4.70 -4.56
C ILE A 6 -2.30 5.83 -3.60
N PHE A 7 -2.37 7.05 -4.08
CA PHE A 7 -2.28 8.23 -3.26
C PHE A 7 -3.15 9.36 -3.82
N GLN A 8 -3.98 9.93 -2.97
CA GLN A 8 -4.79 11.10 -3.29
C GLN A 8 -4.43 12.23 -2.33
N ASP A 9 -4.20 13.42 -2.88
CA ASP A 9 -3.95 14.62 -2.08
C ASP A 9 -5.28 15.26 -1.67
N PHE A 10 -5.33 15.71 -0.42
CA PHE A 10 -6.41 16.52 0.13
C PHE A 10 -6.04 17.98 0.00
N VAL A 11 -6.47 18.61 -1.07
CA VAL A 11 -6.14 20.00 -1.39
C VAL A 11 -6.65 21.00 -0.34
N ASN A 12 -7.56 20.61 0.56
CA ASN A 12 -8.24 21.53 1.47
C ASN A 12 -8.38 21.05 2.93
N ASP A 13 -7.70 20.00 3.36
CA ASP A 13 -7.88 19.51 4.73
C ASP A 13 -6.84 20.10 5.69
N VAL A 14 -7.28 21.12 6.43
CA VAL A 14 -6.50 21.79 7.48
C VAL A 14 -6.39 20.94 8.76
N THR A 15 -7.16 19.88 8.87
CA THR A 15 -7.36 19.11 10.12
C THR A 15 -6.21 18.15 10.44
N TYR A 16 -5.44 17.74 9.46
CA TYR A 16 -4.38 16.72 9.62
C TYR A 16 -2.96 17.24 9.32
N GLY A 17 -2.61 18.40 9.73
CA GLY A 17 -1.28 18.95 10.05
C GLY A 17 -0.07 18.72 9.13
N HIS A 18 -0.10 17.85 8.16
CA HIS A 18 0.96 17.61 7.18
C HIS A 18 0.39 17.54 5.78
N GLN A 19 0.29 18.70 5.15
CA GLN A 19 0.23 18.74 3.69
C GLN A 19 1.61 18.33 3.17
N TRP A 20 1.70 17.15 2.55
CA TRP A 20 2.84 16.85 1.69
C TRP A 20 2.86 17.92 0.60
N GLN A 21 3.99 18.60 0.46
CA GLN A 21 4.16 19.43 -0.72
C GLN A 21 4.11 18.48 -1.94
N GLN A 22 3.32 18.82 -2.94
CA GLN A 22 3.12 18.00 -4.14
C GLN A 22 4.44 17.47 -4.73
N GLU A 23 5.49 18.29 -4.72
CA GLU A 23 6.81 17.91 -5.21
C GLU A 23 7.50 16.87 -4.32
N GLU A 24 7.26 16.85 -3.02
CA GLU A 24 7.79 15.81 -2.13
C GLU A 24 7.14 14.46 -2.42
N LEU A 25 5.82 14.44 -2.63
CA LEU A 25 5.11 13.25 -3.03
C LEU A 25 5.60 12.71 -4.38
N PHE A 26 5.83 13.60 -5.34
CA PHE A 26 6.35 13.21 -6.65
C PHE A 26 7.76 12.61 -6.59
N LYS A 27 8.59 12.97 -5.60
CA LYS A 27 9.87 12.28 -5.35
C LYS A 27 9.64 10.81 -5.01
N TYR A 28 8.69 10.52 -4.13
CA TYR A 28 8.35 9.15 -3.76
C TYR A 28 7.79 8.37 -4.94
N PHE A 29 6.88 8.93 -5.73
CA PHE A 29 6.37 8.27 -6.93
C PHE A 29 7.48 7.95 -7.93
N ARG A 30 8.35 8.92 -8.21
CA ARG A 30 9.51 8.69 -9.10
C ARG A 30 10.43 7.60 -8.56
N ALA A 31 10.71 7.60 -7.26
CA ALA A 31 11.56 6.59 -6.64
C ALA A 31 10.91 5.21 -6.65
N GLN A 32 9.60 5.08 -6.38
CA GLN A 32 8.86 3.83 -6.48
C GLN A 32 8.89 3.26 -7.91
N ILE A 33 8.67 4.11 -8.91
CA ILE A 33 8.73 3.71 -10.32
C ILE A 33 10.15 3.29 -10.70
N ASP A 34 11.16 4.10 -10.37
CA ASP A 34 12.57 3.80 -10.66
C ASP A 34 13.00 2.47 -10.03
N ASN A 35 12.64 2.24 -8.76
CA ASN A 35 12.95 1.01 -8.05
C ASN A 35 12.25 -0.21 -8.68
N SER A 36 10.98 -0.09 -9.01
CA SER A 36 10.23 -1.17 -9.64
C SER A 36 10.81 -1.53 -11.02
N LEU A 37 11.16 -0.52 -11.83
CA LEU A 37 11.80 -0.74 -13.14
C LEU A 37 13.18 -1.38 -13.00
N GLU A 38 14.00 -0.95 -12.04
CA GLU A 38 15.32 -1.54 -11.76
C GLU A 38 15.20 -3.01 -11.34
N LEU A 39 14.16 -3.36 -10.62
CA LEU A 39 13.85 -4.75 -10.24
C LEU A 39 13.26 -5.58 -11.39
N GLY A 40 13.04 -4.99 -12.58
CA GLY A 40 12.58 -5.67 -13.78
C GLY A 40 11.06 -5.71 -13.97
N TRP A 41 10.29 -4.90 -13.23
CA TRP A 41 8.88 -4.68 -13.57
C TRP A 41 8.77 -3.98 -14.93
N LYS A 42 7.77 -4.34 -15.72
CA LYS A 42 7.50 -3.64 -16.97
C LYS A 42 6.73 -2.34 -16.68
N SER A 43 7.03 -1.25 -17.38
CA SER A 43 6.35 0.04 -17.20
C SER A 43 4.82 -0.08 -17.27
N LYS A 44 4.29 -0.88 -18.18
CA LYS A 44 2.85 -1.16 -18.34
C LYS A 44 2.21 -1.89 -17.15
N ASP A 45 3.02 -2.48 -16.27
CA ASP A 45 2.54 -3.20 -15.09
C ASP A 45 2.67 -2.36 -13.81
N ILE A 46 3.27 -1.17 -13.91
CA ILE A 46 3.36 -0.19 -12.82
C ILE A 46 2.23 0.84 -12.99
N ILE A 47 1.40 0.99 -11.99
CA ILE A 47 0.22 1.86 -12.01
C ILE A 47 0.28 2.81 -10.81
N ILE A 48 0.21 4.10 -11.08
CA ILE A 48 0.04 5.13 -10.05
C ILE A 48 -1.38 5.66 -10.13
N CYS A 49 -2.11 5.50 -9.04
CA CYS A 49 -3.47 6.00 -8.91
C CYS A 49 -3.48 7.27 -8.06
N THR A 50 -3.83 8.40 -8.66
CA THR A 50 -3.78 9.70 -7.96
C THR A 50 -4.77 10.69 -8.56
N ASN A 51 -5.14 11.71 -7.79
CA ASN A 51 -5.91 12.87 -8.29
C ASN A 51 -5.01 14.01 -8.79
N LEU A 52 -3.69 13.86 -8.63
CA LEU A 52 -2.70 14.86 -9.04
C LEU A 52 -2.33 14.75 -10.53
N ASP A 53 -1.84 15.84 -11.12
CA ASP A 53 -1.23 15.83 -12.46
C ASP A 53 0.22 15.32 -12.35
N PHE A 54 0.38 14.04 -12.64
CA PHE A 54 1.66 13.34 -12.59
C PHE A 54 1.89 12.53 -13.86
N SER A 55 3.11 12.51 -14.34
CA SER A 55 3.56 11.62 -15.42
C SER A 55 5.04 11.31 -15.27
N TYR A 56 5.45 10.08 -15.50
CA TYR A 56 6.85 9.66 -15.42
C TYR A 56 7.07 8.30 -16.10
N LYS A 57 8.05 8.21 -17.01
CA LYS A 57 8.57 6.96 -17.62
C LYS A 57 7.53 5.98 -18.21
N ASP A 58 6.55 6.49 -18.92
CA ASP A 58 5.54 5.68 -19.63
C ASP A 58 4.80 4.65 -18.73
N VAL A 59 4.74 4.88 -17.42
CA VAL A 59 3.91 4.08 -16.53
C VAL A 59 2.44 4.51 -16.65
N THR A 60 1.54 3.64 -16.26
CA THR A 60 0.11 3.93 -16.30
C THR A 60 -0.27 4.84 -15.13
N ILE A 61 -0.88 5.99 -15.43
CA ILE A 61 -1.46 6.88 -14.42
C ILE A 61 -2.98 6.78 -14.52
N ILE A 62 -3.61 6.44 -13.40
CA ILE A 62 -5.08 6.40 -13.28
C ILE A 62 -5.53 7.56 -12.39
N LYS A 63 -6.33 8.47 -12.95
CA LYS A 63 -6.98 9.54 -12.17
C LYS A 63 -8.20 8.97 -11.47
N LEU A 64 -8.11 8.83 -10.15
CA LEU A 64 -9.24 8.43 -9.32
C LEU A 64 -10.22 9.60 -9.15
N LYS A 65 -11.51 9.29 -9.17
CA LYS A 65 -12.61 10.26 -9.03
C LYS A 65 -13.21 10.28 -7.64
N HIS A 66 -13.15 9.13 -6.95
CA HIS A 66 -13.69 8.99 -5.61
C HIS A 66 -12.59 9.24 -4.58
N GLU A 67 -12.84 10.18 -3.70
CA GLU A 67 -11.98 10.47 -2.55
C GLU A 67 -12.79 10.35 -1.27
N CYS A 68 -12.12 9.91 -0.20
CA CYS A 68 -12.70 9.93 1.12
C CYS A 68 -12.56 11.34 1.73
N LYS A 69 -13.65 12.10 1.75
CA LYS A 69 -13.64 13.50 2.23
C LYS A 69 -13.56 13.65 3.74
N PHE A 70 -13.67 12.58 4.51
CA PHE A 70 -13.70 12.62 5.96
C PHE A 70 -12.48 12.00 6.64
N ASN A 71 -11.67 11.21 5.91
CA ASN A 71 -10.41 10.68 6.42
C ASN A 71 -9.47 10.29 5.27
N LYS A 72 -8.32 10.96 5.17
CA LYS A 72 -7.35 10.76 4.08
C LYS A 72 -6.76 9.34 4.03
N TYR A 73 -6.63 8.68 5.17
CA TYR A 73 -6.07 7.32 5.22
C TYR A 73 -6.97 6.29 4.53
N PHE A 74 -8.25 6.61 4.32
CA PHE A 74 -9.21 5.71 3.68
C PHE A 74 -9.23 5.82 2.16
N ASN A 75 -8.47 6.73 1.57
CA ASN A 75 -8.40 6.87 0.12
C ASN A 75 -7.94 5.61 -0.58
N LYS A 76 -7.08 4.80 0.04
CA LYS A 76 -6.66 3.55 -0.56
C LYS A 76 -7.81 2.55 -0.70
N GLN A 77 -8.70 2.42 0.29
CA GLN A 77 -9.86 1.54 0.19
C GLN A 77 -10.85 2.03 -0.89
N PHE A 78 -11.10 3.35 -0.94
CA PHE A 78 -11.90 3.94 -2.00
C PHE A 78 -11.25 3.75 -3.37
N GLY A 79 -9.93 3.90 -3.45
CA GLY A 79 -9.18 3.69 -4.69
C GLY A 79 -9.22 2.25 -5.16
N ILE A 80 -9.00 1.27 -4.28
CA ILE A 80 -9.10 -0.16 -4.63
C ILE A 80 -10.51 -0.48 -5.12
N TRP A 81 -11.54 -0.02 -4.39
CA TRP A 81 -12.93 -0.20 -4.82
C TRP A 81 -13.18 0.42 -6.19
N GLU A 82 -12.76 1.67 -6.44
CA GLU A 82 -12.96 2.34 -7.74
C GLU A 82 -12.26 1.62 -8.89
N LEU A 83 -11.04 1.11 -8.65
CA LEU A 83 -10.31 0.33 -9.65
C LEU A 83 -11.08 -0.91 -10.10
N LEU A 84 -11.72 -1.59 -9.15
CA LEU A 84 -12.52 -2.79 -9.41
C LEU A 84 -13.90 -2.43 -9.98
N ASP A 85 -14.64 -1.49 -9.37
CA ASP A 85 -15.99 -1.10 -9.78
C ASP A 85 -16.03 -0.55 -11.22
N LYS A 86 -15.03 0.22 -11.60
CA LYS A 86 -14.90 0.76 -12.97
C LYS A 86 -14.15 -0.17 -13.92
N GLN A 87 -13.79 -1.37 -13.47
CA GLN A 87 -13.02 -2.33 -14.25
C GLN A 87 -11.75 -1.74 -14.87
N LEU A 88 -11.09 -0.82 -14.14
CA LEU A 88 -9.86 -0.20 -14.59
C LEU A 88 -8.67 -1.17 -14.49
N ILE A 89 -8.79 -2.19 -13.63
CA ILE A 89 -7.89 -3.34 -13.54
C ILE A 89 -8.75 -4.60 -13.45
N ASN A 90 -8.57 -5.53 -14.41
CA ASN A 90 -9.34 -6.77 -14.54
C ASN A 90 -8.48 -8.02 -14.27
N GLU A 91 -7.31 -7.87 -13.71
CA GLU A 91 -6.39 -8.94 -13.36
C GLU A 91 -5.95 -8.79 -11.89
N PRO A 92 -5.46 -9.85 -11.24
CA PRO A 92 -4.90 -9.73 -9.90
C PRO A 92 -3.79 -8.70 -9.83
N PHE A 93 -3.80 -7.88 -8.78
CA PHE A 93 -2.81 -6.83 -8.56
C PHE A 93 -2.31 -6.78 -7.12
N TRP A 94 -1.10 -6.26 -6.96
CA TRP A 94 -0.50 -5.93 -5.69
C TRP A 94 -0.66 -4.43 -5.46
N PHE A 95 -1.45 -4.06 -4.46
CA PHE A 95 -1.53 -2.71 -3.93
C PHE A 95 -0.50 -2.56 -2.81
N HIS A 96 0.16 -1.41 -2.76
CA HIS A 96 1.00 -1.06 -1.62
C HIS A 96 1.00 0.45 -1.34
N ASP A 97 1.27 0.78 -0.08
CA ASP A 97 1.46 2.16 0.33
C ASP A 97 2.74 2.74 -0.32
N PHE A 98 2.83 4.06 -0.39
CA PHE A 98 3.96 4.72 -1.05
C PHE A 98 5.29 4.57 -0.28
N ASP A 99 5.25 4.16 0.97
CA ASP A 99 6.40 3.84 1.82
C ASP A 99 6.65 2.33 1.95
N ASP A 100 5.91 1.50 1.23
CA ASP A 100 6.18 0.08 1.03
C ASP A 100 6.99 -0.15 -0.25
N TRP A 101 8.18 -0.71 -0.11
CA TRP A 101 9.17 -0.83 -1.17
C TRP A 101 9.39 -2.27 -1.58
N PRO A 102 9.23 -2.63 -2.87
CA PRO A 102 9.69 -3.94 -3.35
C PRO A 102 11.23 -4.00 -3.27
N LEU A 103 11.74 -5.08 -2.70
CA LEU A 103 13.18 -5.34 -2.57
C LEU A 103 13.70 -6.26 -3.68
N VAL A 104 12.83 -7.07 -4.24
CA VAL A 104 13.09 -7.99 -5.35
C VAL A 104 11.87 -8.02 -6.28
N ASN A 105 12.05 -8.52 -7.49
CA ASN A 105 10.90 -8.85 -8.33
C ASN A 105 10.25 -10.14 -7.83
N PHE A 106 8.93 -10.16 -7.74
CA PHE A 106 8.18 -11.32 -7.29
C PHE A 106 6.89 -11.50 -8.11
N LYS A 107 6.34 -12.69 -8.07
CA LYS A 107 5.06 -13.03 -8.68
C LYS A 107 3.93 -12.85 -7.67
N PHE A 108 2.71 -12.74 -8.19
CA PHE A 108 1.51 -12.80 -7.33
C PHE A 108 1.55 -14.09 -6.49
N PRO A 109 1.42 -14.00 -5.15
CA PRO A 109 1.46 -15.19 -4.30
C PRO A 109 0.28 -16.12 -4.61
N GLU A 110 0.52 -17.42 -4.47
CA GLU A 110 -0.54 -18.41 -4.62
C GLU A 110 -1.37 -18.49 -3.34
N PHE A 111 -2.65 -18.22 -3.42
CA PHE A 111 -3.63 -18.41 -2.35
C PHE A 111 -5.04 -18.55 -2.95
N ASN A 112 -5.94 -19.26 -2.24
CA ASN A 112 -7.29 -19.55 -2.73
C ASN A 112 -8.30 -18.43 -2.45
N ALA A 113 -8.05 -17.58 -1.47
CA ALA A 113 -8.90 -16.45 -1.12
C ALA A 113 -8.86 -15.32 -2.17
N ASP A 114 -9.63 -14.26 -1.97
CA ASP A 114 -9.71 -13.13 -2.90
C ASP A 114 -8.78 -11.98 -2.51
N ILE A 115 -8.45 -11.89 -1.21
CA ILE A 115 -7.57 -10.87 -0.64
C ILE A 115 -6.46 -11.57 0.14
N GLY A 116 -5.20 -11.23 -0.16
CA GLY A 116 -4.03 -11.68 0.59
C GLY A 116 -3.35 -10.53 1.33
N MET A 117 -3.11 -10.70 2.63
CA MET A 117 -2.43 -9.69 3.47
C MET A 117 -1.59 -10.37 4.55
N CYS A 118 -0.60 -9.62 5.07
CA CYS A 118 0.10 -10.00 6.28
C CYS A 118 -0.68 -9.56 7.53
N LYS A 119 -0.37 -10.15 8.66
CA LYS A 119 -0.81 -9.68 9.99
C LYS A 119 0.37 -9.16 10.79
N TYR A 120 0.08 -8.32 11.78
CA TYR A 120 1.03 -8.05 12.85
C TYR A 120 1.35 -9.33 13.64
N ILE A 121 2.49 -9.36 14.32
CA ILE A 121 2.98 -10.59 15.00
C ILE A 121 2.04 -11.05 16.10
N ASP A 122 1.24 -10.17 16.70
CA ASP A 122 0.18 -10.54 17.63
C ASP A 122 -0.93 -11.39 16.97
N GLY A 123 -0.91 -11.49 15.63
CA GLY A 123 -1.84 -12.30 14.84
C GLY A 123 -3.27 -11.78 14.79
N GLN A 124 -3.56 -10.67 15.45
CA GLN A 124 -4.94 -10.16 15.59
C GLN A 124 -5.32 -9.18 14.50
N GLN A 125 -4.37 -8.37 14.01
CA GLN A 125 -4.69 -7.28 13.08
C GLN A 125 -4.04 -7.51 11.70
N TRP A 126 -4.85 -7.32 10.65
CA TRP A 126 -4.38 -7.25 9.28
C TRP A 126 -3.60 -5.95 9.07
N ASN A 127 -2.46 -6.06 8.41
CA ASN A 127 -1.69 -4.90 7.96
C ASN A 127 -2.06 -4.57 6.53
N THR A 128 -2.45 -3.33 6.28
CA THR A 128 -2.98 -2.87 4.98
C THR A 128 -1.96 -2.09 4.14
N GLY A 129 -0.70 -2.08 4.52
CA GLY A 129 0.36 -1.44 3.72
C GLY A 129 0.66 -2.19 2.42
N SER A 130 0.50 -3.53 2.42
CA SER A 130 0.73 -4.40 1.26
C SER A 130 -0.41 -5.39 1.13
N ILE A 131 -1.20 -5.27 0.06
CA ILE A 131 -2.43 -6.04 -0.17
C ILE A 131 -2.39 -6.66 -1.56
N PHE A 132 -2.66 -7.96 -1.63
CA PHE A 132 -2.85 -8.69 -2.88
C PHE A 132 -4.35 -8.84 -3.14
N VAL A 133 -4.81 -8.29 -4.25
CA VAL A 133 -6.22 -8.13 -4.58
C VAL A 133 -6.56 -8.92 -5.83
N LYS A 134 -7.59 -9.76 -5.77
CA LYS A 134 -8.20 -10.36 -6.95
C LYS A 134 -9.49 -9.61 -7.32
N PRO A 135 -9.83 -9.50 -8.62
CA PRO A 135 -11.05 -8.78 -9.06
C PRO A 135 -12.34 -9.26 -8.38
N GLU A 136 -12.40 -10.53 -8.02
CA GLU A 136 -13.55 -11.15 -7.36
C GLU A 136 -13.86 -10.56 -5.97
N SER A 137 -12.92 -9.81 -5.37
CA SER A 137 -13.09 -9.16 -4.07
C SER A 137 -13.88 -7.85 -4.09
N ILE A 138 -14.43 -7.44 -5.23
CA ILE A 138 -15.11 -6.15 -5.39
C ILE A 138 -16.22 -5.91 -4.34
N ASP A 139 -17.04 -6.90 -4.05
CA ASP A 139 -18.11 -6.84 -3.07
C ASP A 139 -17.59 -6.62 -1.63
N ILE A 140 -16.41 -7.14 -1.30
CA ILE A 140 -15.75 -6.91 -0.01
C ILE A 140 -15.31 -5.44 0.09
N TRP A 141 -14.69 -4.91 -0.97
CA TRP A 141 -14.27 -3.51 -0.98
C TRP A 141 -15.46 -2.55 -0.99
N GLU A 142 -16.55 -2.90 -1.67
CA GLU A 142 -17.80 -2.15 -1.59
C GLU A 142 -18.38 -2.16 -0.18
N LEU A 143 -18.38 -3.32 0.49
CA LEU A 143 -18.80 -3.45 1.90
C LEU A 143 -17.96 -2.55 2.81
N ILE A 144 -16.63 -2.57 2.67
CA ILE A 144 -15.70 -1.72 3.44
C ILE A 144 -16.03 -0.24 3.22
N VAL A 145 -16.15 0.19 1.96
CA VAL A 145 -16.45 1.59 1.60
C VAL A 145 -17.82 2.02 2.12
N ASN A 146 -18.84 1.17 2.03
CA ASN A 146 -20.17 1.47 2.54
C ASN A 146 -20.18 1.54 4.08
N PHE A 147 -19.47 0.64 4.75
CA PHE A 147 -19.30 0.69 6.21
C PHE A 147 -18.67 2.03 6.66
N MET A 148 -17.62 2.47 5.98
CA MET A 148 -16.99 3.77 6.24
C MET A 148 -17.95 4.93 6.05
N LYS A 149 -18.71 4.94 4.94
CA LYS A 149 -19.68 6.00 4.63
C LYS A 149 -20.80 6.10 5.68
N GLN A 150 -21.26 4.97 6.20
CA GLN A 150 -22.33 4.90 7.20
C GLN A 150 -21.85 5.28 8.62
N ASN A 151 -20.57 5.07 8.91
CA ASN A 151 -20.01 5.22 10.25
C ASN A 151 -18.98 6.37 10.37
N LYS A 152 -19.14 7.45 9.60
CA LYS A 152 -18.19 8.58 9.53
C LYS A 152 -17.82 9.18 10.90
N THR A 153 -18.76 9.23 11.83
CA THR A 153 -18.57 9.80 13.17
C THR A 153 -18.17 8.77 14.23
N HIS A 154 -18.02 7.50 13.83
CA HIS A 154 -17.59 6.48 14.78
C HIS A 154 -16.10 6.69 15.13
N PRO A 155 -15.69 6.65 16.42
CA PRO A 155 -14.31 6.93 16.83
C PRO A 155 -13.25 6.06 16.14
N ALA A 156 -13.60 4.84 15.74
CA ALA A 156 -12.70 3.96 14.98
C ALA A 156 -12.55 4.39 13.52
N VAL A 157 -13.47 5.20 12.98
CA VAL A 157 -13.44 5.75 11.63
C VAL A 157 -12.82 7.15 11.63
N ASP A 158 -13.13 7.96 12.64
CA ASP A 158 -12.74 9.37 12.71
C ASP A 158 -11.25 9.58 13.02
N ASN A 159 -10.68 8.79 13.93
CA ASN A 159 -9.33 9.04 14.46
C ASN A 159 -8.33 7.89 14.26
N LYS A 160 -8.67 6.86 13.48
CA LYS A 160 -7.81 5.67 13.38
C LYS A 160 -7.50 5.36 11.93
N GLY A 161 -6.33 4.77 11.73
CA GLY A 161 -5.84 4.38 10.42
C GLY A 161 -6.76 3.39 9.71
N ASP A 162 -6.57 3.30 8.46
CA ASP A 162 -7.25 2.43 7.50
C ASP A 162 -7.28 0.94 7.89
N GLU A 163 -6.25 0.46 8.59
CA GLU A 163 -6.17 -0.91 9.10
C GLU A 163 -7.33 -1.26 10.03
N ASN A 164 -7.74 -0.34 10.90
CA ASN A 164 -8.82 -0.58 11.85
C ASN A 164 -10.14 -0.88 11.15
N ILE A 165 -10.43 -0.20 10.03
CA ILE A 165 -11.67 -0.41 9.29
C ILE A 165 -11.69 -1.79 8.64
N VAL A 166 -10.62 -2.20 8.00
CA VAL A 166 -10.53 -3.54 7.40
C VAL A 166 -10.70 -4.60 8.49
N ASN A 167 -10.04 -4.43 9.64
CA ASN A 167 -10.17 -5.35 10.77
C ASN A 167 -11.59 -5.34 11.37
N MET A 168 -12.24 -4.19 11.52
CA MET A 168 -13.62 -4.11 12.00
C MET A 168 -14.59 -4.85 11.07
N VAL A 169 -14.52 -4.56 9.77
CA VAL A 169 -15.38 -5.23 8.77
C VAL A 169 -15.12 -6.74 8.76
N TYR A 170 -13.85 -7.17 8.78
CA TYR A 170 -13.49 -8.57 8.87
C TYR A 170 -14.11 -9.29 10.07
N HIS A 171 -14.15 -8.66 11.25
CA HIS A 171 -14.73 -9.25 12.47
C HIS A 171 -16.25 -9.15 12.53
N LEU A 172 -16.85 -8.09 11.98
CA LEU A 172 -18.30 -7.89 12.00
C LEU A 172 -19.04 -8.75 10.98
N TYR A 173 -18.37 -9.20 9.92
CA TYR A 173 -18.97 -9.97 8.83
C TYR A 173 -18.26 -11.34 8.66
N PRO A 174 -18.62 -12.36 9.47
CA PRO A 174 -17.96 -13.67 9.45
C PRO A 174 -17.97 -14.36 8.08
N GLU A 175 -18.97 -14.07 7.25
CA GLU A 175 -19.13 -14.65 5.92
C GLU A 175 -18.02 -14.26 4.94
N ILE A 176 -17.33 -13.15 5.15
CA ILE A 176 -16.21 -12.75 4.29
C ILE A 176 -14.87 -13.30 4.78
N GLN A 177 -14.76 -13.83 5.99
CA GLN A 177 -13.48 -14.20 6.59
C GLN A 177 -12.70 -15.24 5.77
N SER A 178 -13.40 -16.21 5.18
CA SER A 178 -12.79 -17.23 4.32
C SER A 178 -12.20 -16.68 3.02
N ARG A 179 -12.55 -15.44 2.66
CA ARG A 179 -12.07 -14.74 1.46
C ARG A 179 -10.81 -13.93 1.70
N PHE A 180 -10.26 -13.97 2.94
CA PHE A 180 -8.98 -13.39 3.31
C PHE A 180 -7.94 -14.49 3.55
N SER A 181 -6.76 -14.33 2.99
CA SER A 181 -5.62 -15.24 3.17
C SER A 181 -4.50 -14.57 3.93
N LEU A 182 -4.01 -15.27 4.95
CA LEU A 182 -2.80 -14.84 5.65
C LEU A 182 -1.57 -15.18 4.80
N LEU A 183 -0.82 -14.13 4.45
CA LEU A 183 0.46 -14.25 3.77
C LEU A 183 1.62 -14.19 4.75
N ASN A 184 2.75 -14.79 4.35
CA ASN A 184 3.99 -14.71 5.09
C ASN A 184 4.51 -13.27 5.15
N ASN A 185 5.16 -12.89 6.24
CA ASN A 185 5.69 -11.55 6.46
C ASN A 185 6.76 -11.11 5.43
N GLN A 186 7.28 -12.01 4.59
CA GLN A 186 8.15 -11.63 3.47
C GLN A 186 7.50 -10.59 2.51
N TYR A 187 6.17 -10.52 2.49
CA TYR A 187 5.39 -9.56 1.68
C TYR A 187 5.10 -8.24 2.39
N ASN A 188 5.52 -8.08 3.64
CA ASN A 188 5.41 -6.81 4.37
C ASN A 188 6.23 -6.83 5.68
N VAL A 189 7.52 -6.53 5.59
CA VAL A 189 8.37 -6.30 6.77
C VAL A 189 8.38 -4.81 7.07
N GLY A 190 7.60 -4.35 8.03
CA GLY A 190 7.50 -2.94 8.40
C GLY A 190 8.37 -2.54 9.60
N CYS A 191 8.55 -1.23 9.81
CA CYS A 191 9.28 -0.66 10.93
C CYS A 191 8.66 -1.02 12.29
N THR A 192 7.33 -1.12 12.35
CA THR A 192 6.61 -1.60 13.54
C THR A 192 6.86 -3.09 13.72
N GLN A 193 7.32 -3.47 14.91
CA GLN A 193 7.68 -4.86 15.23
C GLN A 193 8.77 -5.43 14.28
N PHE A 194 9.70 -4.58 13.81
CA PHE A 194 10.64 -4.91 12.75
C PHE A 194 11.37 -6.24 12.95
N ASP A 195 12.05 -6.44 14.08
CA ASP A 195 12.85 -7.65 14.31
C ASP A 195 11.97 -8.90 14.35
N LEU A 196 10.78 -8.83 14.94
CA LEU A 196 9.85 -9.97 15.01
C LEU A 196 9.33 -10.32 13.61
N ARG A 197 8.91 -9.31 12.83
CA ARG A 197 8.42 -9.50 11.45
C ARG A 197 9.53 -9.99 10.52
N TYR A 198 10.74 -9.41 10.63
CA TYR A 198 11.89 -9.85 9.85
C TYR A 198 12.29 -11.29 10.15
N ASN A 199 12.29 -11.69 11.43
CA ASN A 199 12.68 -13.05 11.83
C ASN A 199 11.63 -14.10 11.45
N SER A 200 10.35 -13.72 11.39
CA SER A 200 9.25 -14.61 10.96
C SER A 200 9.03 -14.64 9.43
N ALA A 201 9.67 -13.72 8.70
CA ALA A 201 9.56 -13.67 7.25
C ALA A 201 10.43 -14.74 6.58
N ASP A 202 9.86 -15.43 5.59
CA ASP A 202 10.64 -16.26 4.68
C ASP A 202 11.62 -15.40 3.88
N LYS A 203 12.69 -16.01 3.41
CA LYS A 203 13.70 -15.29 2.63
C LYS A 203 13.68 -15.74 1.17
N PRO A 204 13.85 -14.80 0.25
CA PRO A 204 14.13 -13.37 0.46
C PRO A 204 12.89 -12.60 0.92
N VAL A 205 13.09 -11.48 1.64
CA VAL A 205 12.04 -10.50 1.91
C VAL A 205 11.68 -9.82 0.59
N TYR A 206 10.40 -9.76 0.26
CA TYR A 206 9.92 -9.17 -0.99
C TYR A 206 9.54 -7.70 -0.85
N VAL A 207 8.93 -7.33 0.28
CA VAL A 207 8.45 -5.97 0.53
C VAL A 207 8.88 -5.49 1.90
N ALA A 208 9.41 -4.27 1.94
CA ALA A 208 9.82 -3.57 3.16
C ALA A 208 9.09 -2.24 3.30
N ALA A 209 8.45 -2.01 4.45
CA ALA A 209 7.71 -0.79 4.75
C ALA A 209 8.56 0.15 5.62
N PHE A 210 9.06 1.24 5.03
CA PHE A 210 9.87 2.23 5.72
C PHE A 210 9.85 3.59 5.01
N LYS A 211 10.09 4.65 5.77
CA LYS A 211 10.33 6.00 5.24
C LYS A 211 11.83 6.18 4.99
N PRO A 212 12.27 6.38 3.74
CA PRO A 212 13.68 6.51 3.41
C PRO A 212 14.35 7.75 4.03
N ASP A 213 13.59 8.83 4.23
CA ASP A 213 14.02 10.09 4.84
C ASP A 213 14.01 10.10 6.38
N ASP A 214 13.67 8.98 7.00
CA ASP A 214 13.77 8.75 8.45
C ASP A 214 14.93 7.80 8.76
N PRO A 215 16.09 8.31 9.24
CA PRO A 215 17.26 7.48 9.56
C PRO A 215 16.95 6.37 10.57
N ASN A 216 16.03 6.58 11.52
CA ASN A 216 15.65 5.56 12.50
C ASN A 216 14.90 4.40 11.85
N ASN A 217 14.21 4.66 10.76
CA ASN A 217 13.50 3.65 9.99
C ASN A 217 14.44 2.93 9.02
N ILE A 218 15.07 3.66 8.10
CA ILE A 218 15.86 3.04 7.03
C ILE A 218 17.07 2.24 7.55
N ASN A 219 17.74 2.71 8.61
CA ASN A 219 18.90 2.03 9.18
C ASN A 219 18.60 0.60 9.67
N LYS A 220 17.38 0.30 10.12
CA LYS A 220 16.98 -1.06 10.48
C LYS A 220 17.13 -2.02 9.29
N PHE A 221 16.75 -1.56 8.10
CA PHE A 221 16.79 -2.35 6.87
C PHE A 221 18.20 -2.41 6.27
N ILE A 222 18.98 -1.32 6.35
CA ILE A 222 20.39 -1.29 5.94
C ILE A 222 21.19 -2.30 6.76
N ASN A 223 21.02 -2.31 8.09
CA ASN A 223 21.74 -3.20 9.00
C ASN A 223 21.41 -4.70 8.78
N LYS A 224 20.29 -5.00 8.13
CA LYS A 224 19.91 -6.36 7.71
C LYS A 224 20.25 -6.67 6.26
N ASN A 225 20.98 -5.77 5.57
CA ASN A 225 21.32 -5.88 4.14
C ASN A 225 20.09 -6.02 3.22
N LEU A 226 18.96 -5.43 3.60
CA LEU A 226 17.74 -5.44 2.81
C LEU A 226 17.69 -4.32 1.76
N ILE A 227 18.44 -3.24 2.00
CA ILE A 227 18.52 -2.10 1.09
C ILE A 227 19.75 -2.25 0.19
N SER A 228 19.54 -2.37 -1.11
CA SER A 228 20.63 -2.44 -2.08
C SER A 228 21.28 -1.08 -2.33
N THR A 229 22.53 -1.08 -2.79
CA THR A 229 23.21 0.15 -3.23
C THR A 229 22.43 0.86 -4.35
N ASN A 230 21.83 0.09 -5.27
CA ASN A 230 20.99 0.65 -6.33
C ASN A 230 19.79 1.39 -5.77
N MET A 231 19.12 0.85 -4.77
CA MET A 231 17.99 1.49 -4.11
C MET A 231 18.39 2.80 -3.42
N LEU A 232 19.53 2.83 -2.73
CA LEU A 232 20.08 4.07 -2.15
C LEU A 232 20.38 5.13 -3.23
N ASN A 233 20.93 4.70 -4.38
CA ASN A 233 21.18 5.59 -5.51
C ASN A 233 19.87 6.13 -6.11
N ILE A 234 18.80 5.33 -6.14
CA ILE A 234 17.47 5.77 -6.58
C ILE A 234 16.91 6.84 -5.63
N PHE A 235 17.02 6.65 -4.32
CA PHE A 235 16.59 7.66 -3.35
C PHE A 235 17.35 8.97 -3.54
N LYS A 236 18.69 8.91 -3.61
CA LYS A 236 19.54 10.08 -3.85
C LYS A 236 19.19 10.78 -5.17
N LYS A 237 19.02 10.04 -6.27
CA LYS A 237 18.61 10.58 -7.59
C LYS A 237 17.30 11.35 -7.50
N ASN A 238 16.35 10.86 -6.73
CA ASN A 238 15.03 11.46 -6.53
C ASN A 238 14.99 12.48 -5.38
N LYS A 239 16.15 12.90 -4.87
CA LYS A 239 16.30 13.90 -3.79
C LYS A 239 15.57 13.50 -2.49
N ILE A 240 15.51 12.22 -2.21
CA ILE A 240 15.08 11.68 -0.93
C ILE A 240 16.37 11.54 -0.10
N SER A 241 16.44 12.26 1.02
CA SER A 241 17.57 12.16 1.96
C SER A 241 17.45 10.86 2.77
N CYS A 242 18.53 10.07 2.79
CA CYS A 242 18.64 8.84 3.57
C CYS A 242 19.74 9.00 4.60
#